data_eb41819b852185674d21acaf62b3641f
#
_entry.id   eb41819b852185674d21acaf62b3641f
#
_cell.length_a   1.000
_cell.length_b   1.000
_cell.length_c   1.000
_cell.angle_alpha   90.00
_cell.angle_beta   90.00
_cell.angle_gamma   90.00
#
_symmetry.space_group_name_H-M   'P 1'
#
loop_
_entity.id
_entity.type
_entity.pdbx_description
1 polymer ?
#
loop_
_entity_poly.entity_id
_entity_poly.type
_entity_poly.pdbx_seq_one_letter_code
_entity_poly.pdbx_strand_id
1 'polypeptide(L)'
;MSKVYPSIDPEGLVEYSVVYTDRSLNHMSQSFQDVMKNISRTLKQVYNAQAVAVVPGSGTFGMEAVARQFATDQQCLVIRNGWFSYRWSQILEMGNIPAATTVLKARPVETGRQAAYAPPPLDEVLAAIQAQKPQIVFAPHVETSSGIILPDEYLRAVGDAVHAVGGLFVLDCIASGTLWVDMQQCAVDLLISAPQKGWSASPCCALVMLSSLALERIEQTQSTSFACDLKKWLQIMQAYEQGGHAYHATMPSDSLARFNEVMKETQAYGFDKVRDEQQALGDRVRAMLTGKGIKSVAAAGFQAPGVVVSYTDDADIKSGKKFANHGLQIAAGVPLQCDEPADFQTFRIGLFGLEKLHNIERTVSTLEQALDEVMVN
;
A
#
# COMPACT_ATOMS: atom_id res chain seq x y z
N MET A 1 -18.64 -30.79 26.82
CA MET A 1 -18.31 -29.61 27.63
C MET A 1 -18.84 -28.39 26.93
N SER A 2 -19.53 -27.49 27.61
CA SER A 2 -19.97 -26.23 26.98
C SER A 2 -18.77 -25.30 26.78
N LYS A 3 -18.57 -24.79 25.59
CA LYS A 3 -17.54 -23.78 25.29
C LYS A 3 -17.95 -22.44 25.89
N VAL A 4 -17.00 -21.71 26.46
CA VAL A 4 -17.28 -20.39 27.07
C VAL A 4 -17.61 -19.33 26.01
N TYR A 5 -16.96 -19.39 24.84
CA TYR A 5 -17.17 -18.48 23.71
C TYR A 5 -17.34 -19.25 22.39
N PRO A 6 -18.46 -19.98 22.22
CA PRO A 6 -18.68 -20.81 21.05
C PRO A 6 -18.85 -20.02 19.73
N SER A 7 -19.08 -18.72 19.82
CA SER A 7 -19.21 -17.83 18.65
C SER A 7 -17.87 -17.50 17.98
N ILE A 8 -16.73 -17.70 18.64
CA ILE A 8 -15.40 -17.40 18.09
C ILE A 8 -14.96 -18.54 17.17
N ASP A 9 -14.99 -19.79 17.67
CA ASP A 9 -14.76 -21.00 16.89
C ASP A 9 -15.68 -22.13 17.39
N PRO A 10 -16.90 -22.27 16.81
CA PRO A 10 -17.88 -23.24 17.30
C PRO A 10 -17.38 -24.68 17.24
N GLU A 11 -16.52 -25.01 16.28
CA GLU A 11 -15.97 -26.34 16.08
C GLU A 11 -14.56 -26.52 16.63
N GLY A 12 -13.96 -25.41 17.12
CA GLY A 12 -12.61 -25.41 17.70
C GLY A 12 -12.51 -26.25 18.98
N LEU A 13 -11.29 -26.55 19.35
CA LEU A 13 -10.98 -27.20 20.61
C LEU A 13 -11.19 -26.24 21.80
N VAL A 14 -11.40 -26.77 22.99
CA VAL A 14 -11.38 -25.96 24.22
C VAL A 14 -9.96 -25.45 24.44
N GLU A 15 -9.84 -24.13 24.69
CA GLU A 15 -8.54 -23.45 24.66
C GLU A 15 -7.73 -23.66 25.95
N TYR A 16 -6.63 -24.36 25.81
CA TYR A 16 -5.61 -24.56 26.85
C TYR A 16 -4.19 -24.37 26.30
N SER A 17 -4.05 -23.71 25.13
CA SER A 17 -2.72 -23.39 24.61
C SER A 17 -2.07 -22.26 25.41
N VAL A 18 -0.77 -22.10 25.25
CA VAL A 18 0.01 -21.04 25.94
C VAL A 18 0.06 -19.73 25.15
N VAL A 19 -0.62 -19.65 24.01
CA VAL A 19 -0.52 -18.50 23.10
C VAL A 19 -1.82 -17.69 23.08
N TYR A 20 -2.97 -18.36 23.12
CA TYR A 20 -4.31 -17.74 23.00
C TYR A 20 -5.19 -18.09 24.18
N THR A 21 -6.29 -17.37 24.32
CA THR A 21 -7.37 -17.61 25.28
C THR A 21 -8.67 -17.91 24.52
N ASP A 22 -9.70 -18.37 25.22
CA ASP A 22 -11.04 -18.63 24.64
C ASP A 22 -11.68 -17.43 23.92
N ARG A 23 -11.08 -16.23 24.04
CA ARG A 23 -11.58 -14.99 23.46
C ARG A 23 -11.06 -14.70 22.07
N SER A 24 -10.08 -15.46 21.58
CA SER A 24 -9.43 -15.25 20.29
C SER A 24 -9.42 -16.52 19.46
N LEU A 25 -9.49 -16.37 18.15
CA LEU A 25 -9.32 -17.48 17.23
C LEU A 25 -7.89 -18.01 17.29
N ASN A 26 -7.73 -19.28 17.62
CA ASN A 26 -6.40 -19.88 17.75
C ASN A 26 -5.76 -20.08 16.37
N HIS A 27 -4.48 -19.70 16.23
CA HIS A 27 -3.72 -19.84 14.99
C HIS A 27 -3.58 -21.31 14.51
N MET A 28 -3.73 -22.27 15.41
CA MET A 28 -3.69 -23.72 15.09
C MET A 28 -5.03 -24.28 14.63
N SER A 29 -6.15 -23.55 14.84
CA SER A 29 -7.48 -24.04 14.53
C SER A 29 -7.67 -24.26 13.02
N GLN A 30 -8.54 -25.20 12.65
CA GLN A 30 -8.89 -25.45 11.25
C GLN A 30 -9.51 -24.19 10.61
N SER A 31 -10.37 -23.49 11.34
CA SER A 31 -10.98 -22.23 10.90
C SER A 31 -9.94 -21.19 10.51
N PHE A 32 -8.88 -21.00 11.32
CA PHE A 32 -7.83 -20.05 11.00
C PHE A 32 -6.90 -20.52 9.85
N GLN A 33 -6.65 -21.82 9.76
CA GLN A 33 -5.93 -22.39 8.60
C GLN A 33 -6.68 -22.07 7.28
N ASP A 34 -8.01 -22.19 7.28
CA ASP A 34 -8.84 -21.88 6.11
C ASP A 34 -8.84 -20.38 5.80
N VAL A 35 -8.81 -19.50 6.83
CA VAL A 35 -8.61 -18.06 6.67
C VAL A 35 -7.30 -17.77 5.94
N MET A 36 -6.18 -18.31 6.40
CA MET A 36 -4.86 -18.05 5.83
C MET A 36 -4.73 -18.59 4.39
N LYS A 37 -5.25 -19.80 4.13
CA LYS A 37 -5.30 -20.37 2.76
C LYS A 37 -6.10 -19.50 1.81
N ASN A 38 -7.25 -18.99 2.26
CA ASN A 38 -8.08 -18.12 1.42
C ASN A 38 -7.41 -16.77 1.15
N ILE A 39 -6.78 -16.16 2.17
CA ILE A 39 -6.02 -14.91 2.01
C ILE A 39 -4.91 -15.11 0.97
N SER A 40 -4.09 -16.17 1.13
CA SER A 40 -3.02 -16.44 0.17
C SER A 40 -3.55 -16.65 -1.25
N ARG A 41 -4.55 -17.52 -1.41
CA ARG A 41 -5.14 -17.80 -2.72
C ARG A 41 -5.67 -16.54 -3.42
N THR A 42 -6.40 -15.70 -2.68
CA THR A 42 -7.01 -14.49 -3.22
C THR A 42 -5.93 -13.47 -3.61
N LEU A 43 -4.91 -13.27 -2.77
CA LEU A 43 -3.82 -12.34 -3.09
C LEU A 43 -2.99 -12.82 -4.28
N LYS A 44 -2.67 -14.12 -4.38
CA LYS A 44 -1.99 -14.70 -5.54
C LYS A 44 -2.78 -14.47 -6.83
N GLN A 45 -4.11 -14.66 -6.77
CA GLN A 45 -4.98 -14.44 -7.92
C GLN A 45 -5.03 -12.97 -8.34
N VAL A 46 -5.24 -12.06 -7.39
CA VAL A 46 -5.48 -10.63 -7.66
C VAL A 46 -4.21 -9.93 -8.17
N TYR A 47 -3.05 -10.26 -7.61
CA TYR A 47 -1.78 -9.63 -7.98
C TYR A 47 -0.93 -10.47 -8.95
N ASN A 48 -1.40 -11.64 -9.37
CA ASN A 48 -0.63 -12.60 -10.19
C ASN A 48 0.73 -12.96 -9.56
N ALA A 49 0.70 -13.22 -8.25
CA ALA A 49 1.87 -13.49 -7.42
C ALA A 49 2.14 -14.99 -7.27
N GLN A 50 3.41 -15.37 -7.07
CA GLN A 50 3.80 -16.76 -6.84
C GLN A 50 3.67 -17.17 -5.38
N ALA A 51 3.96 -16.25 -4.46
CA ALA A 51 3.86 -16.50 -3.03
C ALA A 51 3.39 -15.26 -2.29
N VAL A 52 2.93 -15.47 -1.04
CA VAL A 52 2.43 -14.43 -0.15
C VAL A 52 3.04 -14.64 1.24
N ALA A 53 3.47 -13.55 1.86
CA ALA A 53 3.78 -13.50 3.29
C ALA A 53 2.88 -12.46 3.97
N VAL A 54 2.38 -12.79 5.15
CA VAL A 54 1.65 -11.86 6.02
C VAL A 54 2.55 -11.48 7.19
N VAL A 55 2.91 -10.20 7.27
CA VAL A 55 3.78 -9.67 8.33
C VAL A 55 2.90 -8.91 9.33
N PRO A 56 2.76 -9.36 10.59
CA PRO A 56 1.97 -8.66 11.60
C PRO A 56 2.42 -7.22 11.82
N GLY A 57 1.46 -6.30 12.04
CA GLY A 57 1.74 -4.88 12.26
C GLY A 57 1.03 -3.98 11.26
N SER A 58 1.73 -3.41 10.31
CA SER A 58 1.18 -2.52 9.28
C SER A 58 1.95 -2.64 7.98
N GLY A 59 1.48 -1.98 6.91
CA GLY A 59 2.23 -1.89 5.64
C GLY A 59 3.67 -1.44 5.84
N THR A 60 3.94 -0.53 6.79
CA THR A 60 5.30 -0.07 7.14
C THR A 60 6.20 -1.21 7.63
N PHE A 61 5.65 -2.17 8.39
CA PHE A 61 6.39 -3.37 8.81
C PHE A 61 6.77 -4.25 7.62
N GLY A 62 5.90 -4.33 6.60
CA GLY A 62 6.22 -5.00 5.33
C GLY A 62 7.32 -4.30 4.55
N MET A 63 7.31 -2.95 4.50
CA MET A 63 8.40 -2.18 3.89
C MET A 63 9.73 -2.51 4.60
N GLU A 64 9.76 -2.46 5.92
CA GLU A 64 10.97 -2.78 6.69
C GLU A 64 11.40 -4.24 6.54
N ALA A 65 10.44 -5.20 6.53
CA ALA A 65 10.71 -6.61 6.30
C ALA A 65 11.41 -6.85 4.95
N VAL A 66 10.91 -6.22 3.88
CA VAL A 66 11.50 -6.31 2.53
C VAL A 66 12.89 -5.67 2.50
N ALA A 67 13.05 -4.47 3.07
CA ALA A 67 14.34 -3.78 3.11
C ALA A 67 15.40 -4.62 3.86
N ARG A 68 15.08 -5.13 5.04
CA ARG A 68 16.01 -5.92 5.85
C ARG A 68 16.32 -7.31 5.27
N GLN A 69 15.42 -7.85 4.47
CA GLN A 69 15.63 -9.13 3.81
C GLN A 69 16.53 -9.00 2.57
N PHE A 70 16.32 -7.96 1.75
CA PHE A 70 16.93 -7.91 0.42
C PHE A 70 17.95 -6.79 0.22
N ALA A 71 17.88 -5.69 1.01
CA ALA A 71 18.68 -4.50 0.76
C ALA A 71 19.95 -4.39 1.62
N THR A 72 20.17 -5.32 2.57
CA THR A 72 21.34 -5.29 3.45
C THR A 72 22.63 -5.39 2.62
N ASP A 73 23.52 -4.39 2.79
CA ASP A 73 24.80 -4.23 2.08
C ASP A 73 24.67 -4.15 0.56
N GLN A 74 23.47 -3.78 0.04
CA GLN A 74 23.21 -3.67 -1.40
C GLN A 74 23.22 -2.21 -1.87
N GLN A 75 23.45 -2.02 -3.17
CA GLN A 75 23.21 -0.75 -3.85
C GLN A 75 21.70 -0.61 -4.12
N CYS A 76 21.09 0.45 -3.60
CA CYS A 76 19.65 0.71 -3.72
C CYS A 76 19.34 1.97 -4.52
N LEU A 77 18.18 1.97 -5.20
CA LEU A 77 17.60 3.16 -5.82
C LEU A 77 16.16 3.32 -5.32
N VAL A 78 15.79 4.55 -4.95
CA VAL A 78 14.45 4.91 -4.47
C VAL A 78 13.83 5.94 -5.41
N ILE A 79 12.68 5.61 -6.00
CA ILE A 79 11.81 6.57 -6.65
C ILE A 79 10.95 7.23 -5.57
N ARG A 80 11.12 8.54 -5.36
CA ARG A 80 10.43 9.32 -4.33
C ARG A 80 9.43 10.28 -4.96
N ASN A 81 8.14 9.97 -4.81
CA ASN A 81 7.04 10.80 -5.29
C ASN A 81 6.38 11.63 -4.17
N GLY A 82 6.90 11.49 -2.93
CA GLY A 82 6.43 12.23 -1.79
C GLY A 82 6.81 11.61 -0.43
N TRP A 83 6.11 12.04 0.61
CA TRP A 83 6.39 11.71 2.02
C TRP A 83 6.35 10.21 2.34
N PHE A 84 5.45 9.46 1.70
CA PHE A 84 5.32 8.03 2.02
C PHE A 84 6.36 7.18 1.29
N SER A 85 6.81 7.57 0.10
CA SER A 85 7.99 6.98 -0.53
C SER A 85 9.31 7.47 0.07
N TYR A 86 9.36 8.64 0.72
CA TYR A 86 10.49 9.06 1.57
C TYR A 86 10.71 8.10 2.74
N ARG A 87 9.67 7.40 3.20
CA ARG A 87 9.79 6.37 4.25
C ARG A 87 10.80 5.28 3.90
N TRP A 88 10.96 4.93 2.63
CA TRP A 88 12.04 4.03 2.21
C TRP A 88 13.41 4.54 2.63
N SER A 89 13.72 5.80 2.35
CA SER A 89 14.98 6.41 2.79
C SER A 89 15.12 6.39 4.31
N GLN A 90 14.06 6.72 5.04
CA GLN A 90 14.08 6.68 6.51
C GLN A 90 14.35 5.28 7.07
N ILE A 91 13.70 4.24 6.53
CA ILE A 91 13.93 2.84 6.92
C ILE A 91 15.38 2.44 6.62
N LEU A 92 15.86 2.74 5.42
CA LEU A 92 17.20 2.38 4.97
C LEU A 92 18.28 3.09 5.81
N GLU A 93 18.12 4.37 6.07
CA GLU A 93 19.05 5.19 6.86
C GLU A 93 19.04 4.80 8.35
N MET A 94 17.85 4.74 8.98
CA MET A 94 17.73 4.39 10.41
C MET A 94 18.24 2.98 10.71
N GLY A 95 18.03 2.06 9.78
CA GLY A 95 18.49 0.67 9.90
C GLY A 95 19.96 0.49 9.51
N ASN A 96 20.59 1.48 8.93
CA ASN A 96 21.92 1.36 8.27
C ASN A 96 21.95 0.13 7.37
N ILE A 97 20.93 -0.02 6.50
CA ILE A 97 20.66 -1.27 5.78
C ILE A 97 21.52 -1.38 4.52
N PRO A 98 21.48 -0.44 3.53
CA PRO A 98 22.17 -0.58 2.26
C PRO A 98 23.63 -0.11 2.32
N ALA A 99 24.43 -0.57 1.37
CA ALA A 99 25.76 -0.03 1.14
C ALA A 99 25.71 1.41 0.61
N ALA A 100 24.76 1.70 -0.28
CA ALA A 100 24.49 3.04 -0.78
C ALA A 100 23.05 3.15 -1.32
N THR A 101 22.53 4.39 -1.33
CA THR A 101 21.18 4.67 -1.84
C THR A 101 21.21 5.89 -2.77
N THR A 102 20.65 5.73 -3.96
CA THR A 102 20.33 6.85 -4.87
C THR A 102 18.85 7.16 -4.76
N VAL A 103 18.48 8.43 -4.75
CA VAL A 103 17.09 8.88 -4.70
C VAL A 103 16.77 9.74 -5.91
N LEU A 104 15.75 9.34 -6.67
CA LEU A 104 15.18 10.14 -7.76
C LEU A 104 13.83 10.69 -7.30
N LYS A 105 13.68 12.02 -7.34
CA LYS A 105 12.53 12.72 -6.77
C LYS A 105 11.53 13.17 -7.85
N ALA A 106 10.25 13.14 -7.50
CA ALA A 106 9.23 13.89 -8.23
C ALA A 106 9.58 15.38 -8.25
N ARG A 107 9.15 16.06 -9.30
CA ARG A 107 9.44 17.48 -9.50
C ARG A 107 8.26 18.23 -10.11
N PRO A 108 8.19 19.55 -9.93
CA PRO A 108 7.15 20.37 -10.55
C PRO A 108 7.31 20.34 -12.08
N VAL A 109 6.18 20.29 -12.79
CA VAL A 109 6.14 20.33 -14.26
C VAL A 109 6.02 21.75 -14.82
N GLU A 110 5.79 22.72 -13.94
CA GLU A 110 5.65 24.14 -14.27
C GLU A 110 6.24 25.00 -13.15
N THR A 111 6.43 26.27 -13.41
CA THR A 111 6.84 27.24 -12.40
C THR A 111 5.63 27.80 -11.65
N GLY A 112 5.77 28.03 -10.34
CA GLY A 112 4.73 28.64 -9.52
C GLY A 112 4.51 27.93 -8.19
N ARG A 113 3.86 28.64 -7.27
CA ARG A 113 3.64 28.16 -5.89
C ARG A 113 2.75 26.91 -5.79
N GLN A 114 1.81 26.79 -6.72
CA GLN A 114 0.89 25.65 -6.80
C GLN A 114 1.13 24.83 -8.07
N ALA A 115 2.40 24.59 -8.39
CA ALA A 115 2.80 23.78 -9.54
C ALA A 115 2.43 22.31 -9.34
N ALA A 116 1.95 21.66 -10.40
CA ALA A 116 1.72 20.23 -10.37
C ALA A 116 3.04 19.45 -10.42
N TYR A 117 3.07 18.30 -9.75
CA TYR A 117 4.25 17.43 -9.66
C TYR A 117 4.05 16.16 -10.49
N ALA A 118 5.09 15.76 -11.22
CA ALA A 118 5.19 14.46 -11.88
C ALA A 118 6.30 13.62 -11.25
N PRO A 119 6.26 12.29 -11.41
CA PRO A 119 7.38 11.43 -11.02
C PRO A 119 8.66 11.81 -11.76
N PRO A 120 9.84 11.32 -11.33
CA PRO A 120 11.05 11.52 -12.13
C PRO A 120 10.81 11.04 -13.56
N PRO A 121 11.31 11.75 -14.60
CA PRO A 121 11.20 11.31 -15.98
C PRO A 121 11.71 9.89 -16.17
N LEU A 122 10.94 9.09 -16.91
CA LEU A 122 11.24 7.65 -17.07
C LEU A 122 12.65 7.42 -17.65
N ASP A 123 13.06 8.21 -18.64
CA ASP A 123 14.38 8.12 -19.26
C ASP A 123 15.53 8.35 -18.26
N GLU A 124 15.37 9.27 -17.31
CA GLU A 124 16.35 9.48 -16.24
C GLU A 124 16.40 8.29 -15.28
N VAL A 125 15.26 7.70 -14.95
CA VAL A 125 15.21 6.50 -14.09
C VAL A 125 15.90 5.33 -14.77
N LEU A 126 15.62 5.11 -16.06
CA LEU A 126 16.25 4.04 -16.84
C LEU A 126 17.76 4.25 -16.98
N ALA A 127 18.20 5.50 -17.23
CA ALA A 127 19.62 5.84 -17.30
C ALA A 127 20.32 5.62 -15.94
N ALA A 128 19.70 5.99 -14.83
CA ALA A 128 20.25 5.77 -13.49
C ALA A 128 20.38 4.28 -13.16
N ILE A 129 19.37 3.46 -13.47
CA ILE A 129 19.39 2.01 -13.29
C ILE A 129 20.55 1.41 -14.10
N GLN A 130 20.70 1.79 -15.37
CA GLN A 130 21.74 1.27 -16.25
C GLN A 130 23.15 1.66 -15.78
N ALA A 131 23.32 2.89 -15.31
CA ALA A 131 24.62 3.40 -14.86
C ALA A 131 25.05 2.81 -13.50
N GLN A 132 24.11 2.68 -12.56
CA GLN A 132 24.42 2.32 -11.17
C GLN A 132 24.22 0.84 -10.87
N LYS A 133 23.44 0.13 -11.69
CA LYS A 133 23.10 -1.30 -11.55
C LYS A 133 22.65 -1.65 -10.13
N PRO A 134 21.62 -0.97 -9.60
CA PRO A 134 21.14 -1.24 -8.24
C PRO A 134 20.64 -2.68 -8.14
N GLN A 135 20.92 -3.33 -7.00
CA GLN A 135 20.38 -4.64 -6.70
C GLN A 135 18.91 -4.58 -6.30
N ILE A 136 18.47 -3.44 -5.76
CA ILE A 136 17.08 -3.23 -5.37
C ILE A 136 16.62 -1.84 -5.81
N VAL A 137 15.46 -1.77 -6.45
CA VAL A 137 14.77 -0.51 -6.77
C VAL A 137 13.43 -0.48 -6.03
N PHE A 138 13.18 0.59 -5.30
CA PHE A 138 11.94 0.83 -4.55
C PHE A 138 11.13 1.93 -5.21
N ALA A 139 9.82 1.73 -5.40
CA ALA A 139 8.91 2.73 -5.91
C ALA A 139 7.55 2.69 -5.20
N PRO A 140 6.85 3.82 -5.04
CA PRO A 140 5.43 3.82 -4.70
C PRO A 140 4.61 3.60 -5.97
N HIS A 141 3.57 2.76 -5.94
CA HIS A 141 2.56 2.78 -7.00
C HIS A 141 1.71 4.05 -6.88
N VAL A 142 1.14 4.29 -5.70
CA VAL A 142 0.40 5.52 -5.38
C VAL A 142 1.04 6.22 -4.19
N GLU A 143 1.41 7.47 -4.39
CA GLU A 143 1.94 8.34 -3.33
C GLU A 143 0.82 9.14 -2.67
N THR A 144 0.57 8.91 -1.39
CA THR A 144 -0.54 9.53 -0.66
C THR A 144 -0.34 11.00 -0.33
N SER A 145 0.88 11.52 -0.38
CA SER A 145 1.16 12.93 -0.08
C SER A 145 1.00 13.86 -1.29
N SER A 146 1.16 13.32 -2.49
CA SER A 146 1.05 14.06 -3.76
C SER A 146 -0.14 13.63 -4.62
N GLY A 147 -0.71 12.45 -4.38
CA GLY A 147 -1.74 11.86 -5.25
C GLY A 147 -1.18 11.36 -6.59
N ILE A 148 0.15 11.20 -6.70
CA ILE A 148 0.80 10.66 -7.89
C ILE A 148 0.62 9.14 -7.94
N ILE A 149 0.29 8.62 -9.12
CA ILE A 149 0.34 7.21 -9.50
C ILE A 149 1.40 7.00 -10.57
N LEU A 150 2.10 5.86 -10.52
CA LEU A 150 2.95 5.39 -11.61
C LEU A 150 2.10 4.50 -12.54
N PRO A 151 1.91 4.86 -13.82
CA PRO A 151 1.18 4.03 -14.78
C PRO A 151 1.87 2.68 -15.04
N ASP A 152 1.11 1.69 -15.50
CA ASP A 152 1.62 0.33 -15.75
C ASP A 152 2.78 0.29 -16.73
N GLU A 153 2.77 1.14 -17.78
CA GLU A 153 3.87 1.26 -18.71
C GLU A 153 5.15 1.81 -18.08
N TYR A 154 5.02 2.73 -17.10
CA TYR A 154 6.17 3.23 -16.33
C TYR A 154 6.72 2.12 -15.44
N LEU A 155 5.85 1.40 -14.73
CA LEU A 155 6.22 0.28 -13.87
C LEU A 155 6.93 -0.81 -14.68
N ARG A 156 6.36 -1.18 -15.82
CA ARG A 156 6.93 -2.21 -16.71
C ARG A 156 8.32 -1.83 -17.20
N ALA A 157 8.51 -0.61 -17.67
CA ALA A 157 9.80 -0.14 -18.16
C ALA A 157 10.88 -0.13 -17.06
N VAL A 158 10.50 0.29 -15.83
CA VAL A 158 11.40 0.23 -14.67
C VAL A 158 11.74 -1.21 -14.32
N GLY A 159 10.75 -2.10 -14.22
CA GLY A 159 10.96 -3.51 -13.91
C GLY A 159 11.88 -4.21 -14.92
N ASP A 160 11.64 -4.03 -16.22
CA ASP A 160 12.48 -4.59 -17.29
C ASP A 160 13.94 -4.08 -17.20
N ALA A 161 14.14 -2.79 -16.91
CA ALA A 161 15.48 -2.22 -16.73
C ALA A 161 16.18 -2.77 -15.48
N VAL A 162 15.45 -2.97 -14.39
CA VAL A 162 15.97 -3.57 -13.13
C VAL A 162 16.37 -5.03 -13.38
N HIS A 163 15.55 -5.81 -14.07
CA HIS A 163 15.86 -7.19 -14.43
C HIS A 163 17.08 -7.28 -15.37
N ALA A 164 17.22 -6.35 -16.31
CA ALA A 164 18.36 -6.31 -17.22
C ALA A 164 19.71 -6.13 -16.50
N VAL A 165 19.72 -5.56 -15.30
CA VAL A 165 20.93 -5.40 -14.48
C VAL A 165 21.01 -6.44 -13.33
N GLY A 166 20.07 -7.39 -13.26
CA GLY A 166 20.03 -8.46 -12.26
C GLY A 166 19.48 -8.05 -10.90
N GLY A 167 18.76 -6.91 -10.81
CA GLY A 167 18.14 -6.40 -9.61
C GLY A 167 16.74 -6.95 -9.34
N LEU A 168 16.14 -6.53 -8.23
CA LEU A 168 14.73 -6.76 -7.85
C LEU A 168 13.96 -5.44 -7.84
N PHE A 169 12.72 -5.45 -8.36
CA PHE A 169 11.82 -4.31 -8.31
C PHE A 169 10.77 -4.47 -7.20
N VAL A 170 10.78 -3.54 -6.25
CA VAL A 170 9.88 -3.48 -5.09
C VAL A 170 8.87 -2.36 -5.28
N LEU A 171 7.59 -2.70 -5.24
CA LEU A 171 6.48 -1.78 -5.43
C LEU A 171 5.62 -1.65 -4.16
N ASP A 172 5.52 -0.44 -3.63
CA ASP A 172 4.61 -0.12 -2.53
C ASP A 172 3.21 0.19 -3.08
N CYS A 173 2.31 -0.78 -2.95
CA CYS A 173 0.89 -0.70 -3.32
C CYS A 173 -0.03 -0.48 -2.11
N ILE A 174 0.47 -0.05 -0.95
CA ILE A 174 -0.35 0.16 0.25
C ILE A 174 -1.50 1.13 -0.03
N ALA A 175 -1.25 2.17 -0.82
CA ALA A 175 -2.24 3.21 -1.13
C ALA A 175 -2.86 3.10 -2.54
N SER A 176 -2.70 1.97 -3.21
CA SER A 176 -3.21 1.77 -4.58
C SER A 176 -4.73 1.73 -4.69
N GLY A 177 -5.44 1.61 -3.55
CA GLY A 177 -6.89 1.42 -3.58
C GLY A 177 -7.23 0.05 -4.17
N THR A 178 -8.24 0.01 -5.02
CA THR A 178 -8.65 -1.21 -5.74
C THR A 178 -8.03 -1.30 -7.15
N LEU A 179 -6.89 -0.63 -7.37
CA LEU A 179 -6.08 -0.80 -8.56
C LEU A 179 -5.12 -1.97 -8.33
N TRP A 180 -5.50 -3.11 -8.84
CA TRP A 180 -4.78 -4.38 -8.67
C TRP A 180 -3.65 -4.48 -9.69
N VAL A 181 -2.40 -4.26 -9.25
CA VAL A 181 -1.23 -4.36 -10.13
C VAL A 181 -0.94 -5.82 -10.45
N ASP A 182 -0.93 -6.20 -11.72
CA ASP A 182 -0.43 -7.50 -12.15
C ASP A 182 1.10 -7.51 -12.10
N MET A 183 1.65 -8.28 -11.13
CA MET A 183 3.11 -8.32 -10.90
C MET A 183 3.89 -8.84 -12.11
N GLN A 184 3.35 -9.80 -12.85
CA GLN A 184 4.03 -10.35 -14.03
C GLN A 184 4.00 -9.36 -15.20
N GLN A 185 2.84 -8.72 -15.42
CA GLN A 185 2.69 -7.73 -16.48
C GLN A 185 3.56 -6.49 -16.23
N CYS A 186 3.69 -6.05 -14.98
CA CYS A 186 4.47 -4.87 -14.59
C CYS A 186 5.93 -5.19 -14.20
N ALA A 187 6.37 -6.45 -14.30
CA ALA A 187 7.71 -6.93 -13.94
C ALA A 187 8.10 -6.57 -12.48
N VAL A 188 7.15 -6.70 -11.56
CA VAL A 188 7.33 -6.43 -10.12
C VAL A 188 7.72 -7.72 -9.39
N ASP A 189 8.76 -7.67 -8.55
CA ASP A 189 9.24 -8.82 -7.80
C ASP A 189 8.69 -8.91 -6.38
N LEU A 190 8.54 -7.76 -5.74
CA LEU A 190 7.95 -7.64 -4.41
C LEU A 190 6.89 -6.55 -4.42
N LEU A 191 5.67 -6.90 -4.07
CA LEU A 191 4.56 -5.98 -3.97
C LEU A 191 4.07 -5.95 -2.53
N ILE A 192 3.93 -4.75 -1.95
CA ILE A 192 3.47 -4.57 -0.56
C ILE A 192 2.10 -3.92 -0.57
N SER A 193 1.15 -4.53 0.11
CA SER A 193 -0.20 -3.99 0.33
C SER A 193 -0.57 -4.06 1.82
N ALA A 194 -1.73 -3.55 2.19
CA ALA A 194 -2.24 -3.61 3.54
C ALA A 194 -3.78 -3.62 3.57
N PRO A 195 -4.41 -4.18 4.63
CA PRO A 195 -5.87 -4.37 4.67
C PRO A 195 -6.70 -3.09 4.68
N GLN A 196 -6.21 -1.99 5.27
CA GLN A 196 -7.02 -0.81 5.62
C GLN A 196 -7.20 0.23 4.51
N LYS A 197 -6.78 -0.05 3.30
CA LYS A 197 -6.92 0.83 2.13
C LYS A 197 -7.86 0.18 1.09
N GLY A 198 -7.34 -0.26 -0.03
CA GLY A 198 -8.13 -0.88 -1.09
C GLY A 198 -8.96 -2.09 -0.66
N TRP A 199 -8.49 -2.84 0.31
CA TRP A 199 -9.20 -4.01 0.84
C TRP A 199 -10.32 -3.69 1.84
N SER A 200 -10.53 -2.41 2.23
CA SER A 200 -11.63 -1.95 3.09
C SER A 200 -11.71 -2.60 4.48
N ALA A 201 -10.63 -3.20 4.98
CA ALA A 201 -10.58 -3.88 6.27
C ALA A 201 -9.83 -3.09 7.33
N SER A 202 -9.78 -3.61 8.56
CA SER A 202 -9.01 -3.00 9.65
C SER A 202 -7.50 -3.23 9.48
N PRO A 203 -6.65 -2.28 9.88
CA PRO A 203 -5.20 -2.46 9.85
C PRO A 203 -4.77 -3.55 10.84
N CYS A 204 -3.96 -4.51 10.39
CA CYS A 204 -3.43 -5.55 11.26
C CYS A 204 -2.09 -6.16 10.78
N CYS A 205 -1.75 -5.96 9.51
CA CYS A 205 -0.57 -6.58 8.92
C CYS A 205 -0.13 -5.85 7.64
N ALA A 206 1.06 -6.22 7.15
CA ALA A 206 1.43 -6.07 5.76
C ALA A 206 1.14 -7.35 4.99
N LEU A 207 0.80 -7.18 3.73
CA LEU A 207 0.62 -8.23 2.74
C LEU A 207 1.77 -8.09 1.74
N VAL A 208 2.66 -9.07 1.71
CA VAL A 208 3.84 -9.05 0.82
C VAL A 208 3.72 -10.17 -0.18
N MET A 209 3.55 -9.81 -1.45
CA MET A 209 3.50 -10.72 -2.58
C MET A 209 4.88 -10.84 -3.20
N LEU A 210 5.27 -12.05 -3.61
CA LEU A 210 6.59 -12.36 -4.16
C LEU A 210 6.46 -12.99 -5.55
N SER A 211 7.35 -12.58 -6.46
CA SER A 211 7.59 -13.23 -7.77
C SER A 211 8.44 -14.49 -7.61
N SER A 212 8.58 -15.28 -8.69
CA SER A 212 9.52 -16.42 -8.71
C SER A 212 10.96 -15.97 -8.48
N LEU A 213 11.39 -14.84 -9.06
CA LEU A 213 12.72 -14.28 -8.87
C LEU A 213 12.97 -13.88 -7.40
N ALA A 214 11.98 -13.25 -6.74
CA ALA A 214 12.08 -12.92 -5.32
C ALA A 214 12.15 -14.17 -4.44
N LEU A 215 11.44 -15.26 -4.80
CA LEU A 215 11.52 -16.55 -4.11
C LEU A 215 12.89 -17.20 -4.22
N GLU A 216 13.54 -17.15 -5.39
CA GLU A 216 14.90 -17.63 -5.56
C GLU A 216 15.90 -16.79 -4.75
N ARG A 217 15.72 -15.46 -4.76
CA ARG A 217 16.61 -14.53 -4.07
C ARG A 217 16.49 -14.63 -2.54
N ILE A 218 15.30 -14.88 -1.98
CA ILE A 218 15.09 -14.96 -0.52
C ILE A 218 15.87 -16.15 0.10
N GLU A 219 16.13 -17.21 -0.67
CA GLU A 219 16.92 -18.34 -0.21
C GLU A 219 18.40 -17.99 -0.02
N GLN A 220 18.88 -16.97 -0.72
CA GLN A 220 20.27 -16.51 -0.72
C GLN A 220 20.50 -15.32 0.23
N THR A 221 19.45 -14.80 0.87
CA THR A 221 19.50 -13.61 1.73
C THR A 221 19.08 -13.95 3.16
N GLN A 222 19.49 -13.09 4.09
CA GLN A 222 19.13 -13.21 5.50
C GLN A 222 18.60 -11.87 6.00
N SER A 223 17.46 -11.92 6.71
CA SER A 223 16.91 -10.73 7.37
C SER A 223 17.78 -10.30 8.55
N THR A 224 17.91 -9.00 8.75
CA THR A 224 18.54 -8.39 9.93
C THR A 224 17.53 -8.08 11.04
N SER A 225 16.29 -8.56 10.94
CA SER A 225 15.24 -8.42 11.95
C SER A 225 14.65 -9.76 12.31
N PHE A 226 14.45 -10.02 13.61
CA PHE A 226 13.72 -11.21 14.05
C PHE A 226 12.21 -11.06 13.77
N ALA A 227 11.58 -9.98 14.25
CA ALA A 227 10.13 -9.80 14.13
C ALA A 227 9.65 -9.56 12.68
N CYS A 228 10.47 -8.89 11.85
CA CYS A 228 10.21 -8.63 10.44
C CYS A 228 10.98 -9.57 9.50
N ASP A 229 11.33 -10.78 9.93
CA ASP A 229 11.98 -11.78 9.06
C ASP A 229 10.99 -12.27 8.00
N LEU A 230 11.11 -11.73 6.77
CA LEU A 230 10.19 -12.03 5.68
C LEU A 230 10.21 -13.51 5.29
N LYS A 231 11.38 -14.14 5.31
CA LYS A 231 11.52 -15.57 5.02
C LYS A 231 10.77 -16.42 6.04
N LYS A 232 10.81 -16.04 7.32
CA LYS A 232 10.04 -16.73 8.36
C LYS A 232 8.54 -16.57 8.17
N TRP A 233 8.06 -15.37 7.86
CA TRP A 233 6.63 -15.15 7.58
C TRP A 233 6.16 -15.86 6.31
N LEU A 234 7.02 -15.97 5.30
CA LEU A 234 6.75 -16.79 4.11
C LEU A 234 6.59 -18.27 4.49
N GLN A 235 7.50 -18.82 5.32
CA GLN A 235 7.42 -20.21 5.79
C GLN A 235 6.15 -20.47 6.61
N ILE A 236 5.68 -19.51 7.42
CA ILE A 236 4.40 -19.58 8.12
C ILE A 236 3.24 -19.72 7.13
N MET A 237 3.19 -18.87 6.08
CA MET A 237 2.13 -18.98 5.07
C MET A 237 2.18 -20.32 4.33
N GLN A 238 3.36 -20.79 3.95
CA GLN A 238 3.54 -22.09 3.30
C GLN A 238 3.07 -23.25 4.17
N ALA A 239 3.27 -23.19 5.48
CA ALA A 239 2.75 -24.20 6.41
C ALA A 239 1.22 -24.24 6.38
N TYR A 240 0.53 -23.10 6.36
CA TYR A 240 -0.92 -23.03 6.21
C TYR A 240 -1.38 -23.56 4.84
N GLU A 241 -0.70 -23.20 3.76
CA GLU A 241 -1.02 -23.67 2.40
C GLU A 241 -0.94 -25.20 2.30
N GLN A 242 -0.01 -25.82 3.04
CA GLN A 242 0.20 -27.27 3.10
C GLN A 242 -0.78 -28.00 4.04
N GLY A 243 -1.71 -27.29 4.66
CA GLY A 243 -2.73 -27.86 5.56
C GLY A 243 -2.25 -28.08 6.99
N GLY A 244 -1.18 -27.39 7.40
CA GLY A 244 -0.68 -27.33 8.76
C GLY A 244 -0.74 -25.92 9.35
N HIS A 245 0.09 -25.70 10.35
CA HIS A 245 0.34 -24.41 10.97
C HIS A 245 1.79 -24.34 11.45
N ALA A 246 2.30 -23.13 11.65
CA ALA A 246 3.59 -22.91 12.28
C ALA A 246 3.57 -21.60 13.07
N TYR A 247 4.54 -21.41 13.97
CA TYR A 247 4.65 -20.26 14.84
C TYR A 247 6.03 -19.61 14.71
N HIS A 248 6.03 -18.28 14.58
CA HIS A 248 7.24 -17.46 14.65
C HIS A 248 7.07 -16.36 15.70
N ALA A 249 5.98 -15.63 15.62
CA ALA A 249 5.49 -14.67 16.60
C ALA A 249 3.96 -14.66 16.56
N THR A 250 3.31 -14.07 17.57
CA THR A 250 1.86 -14.07 17.68
C THR A 250 1.22 -13.28 16.52
N MET A 251 0.27 -13.90 15.84
CA MET A 251 -0.48 -13.30 14.75
C MET A 251 -1.78 -12.65 15.26
N PRO A 252 -2.25 -11.57 14.63
CA PRO A 252 -3.55 -10.94 14.92
C PRO A 252 -4.69 -11.74 14.27
N SER A 253 -4.94 -12.95 14.75
CA SER A 253 -5.81 -13.97 14.13
C SER A 253 -7.25 -13.47 13.91
N ASP A 254 -7.85 -12.79 14.89
CA ASP A 254 -9.21 -12.25 14.77
C ASP A 254 -9.31 -11.18 13.68
N SER A 255 -8.31 -10.29 13.61
CA SER A 255 -8.26 -9.25 12.58
C SER A 255 -8.03 -9.83 11.19
N LEU A 256 -7.23 -10.90 11.08
CA LEU A 256 -7.02 -11.62 9.81
C LEU A 256 -8.27 -12.37 9.38
N ALA A 257 -9.02 -12.97 10.32
CA ALA A 257 -10.33 -13.57 10.04
C ALA A 257 -11.31 -12.53 9.51
N ARG A 258 -11.39 -11.36 10.15
CA ARG A 258 -12.22 -10.26 9.67
C ARG A 258 -11.77 -9.73 8.31
N PHE A 259 -10.46 -9.62 8.08
CA PHE A 259 -9.92 -9.26 6.76
C PHE A 259 -10.35 -10.25 5.68
N ASN A 260 -10.26 -11.55 5.96
CA ASN A 260 -10.70 -12.60 5.05
C ASN A 260 -12.19 -12.48 4.68
N GLU A 261 -13.07 -12.10 5.61
CA GLU A 261 -14.49 -11.85 5.32
C GLU A 261 -14.67 -10.69 4.34
N VAL A 262 -13.95 -9.56 4.55
CA VAL A 262 -14.03 -8.40 3.66
C VAL A 262 -13.42 -8.71 2.27
N MET A 263 -12.37 -9.56 2.21
CA MET A 263 -11.86 -10.04 0.93
C MET A 263 -12.91 -10.84 0.15
N LYS A 264 -13.67 -11.70 0.84
CA LYS A 264 -14.79 -12.46 0.22
C LYS A 264 -15.90 -11.53 -0.26
N GLU A 265 -16.22 -10.49 0.51
CA GLU A 265 -17.19 -9.46 0.11
C GLU A 265 -16.72 -8.74 -1.17
N THR A 266 -15.45 -8.30 -1.21
CA THR A 266 -14.85 -7.67 -2.40
C THR A 266 -14.86 -8.60 -3.61
N GLN A 267 -14.54 -9.87 -3.42
CA GLN A 267 -14.57 -10.89 -4.47
C GLN A 267 -15.99 -11.12 -4.99
N ALA A 268 -16.97 -11.21 -4.10
CA ALA A 268 -18.38 -11.38 -4.49
C ALA A 268 -18.92 -10.17 -5.25
N TYR A 269 -18.45 -8.97 -4.91
CA TYR A 269 -18.81 -7.76 -5.64
C TYR A 269 -18.14 -7.68 -7.02
N GLY A 270 -16.93 -8.19 -7.15
CA GLY A 270 -16.13 -8.27 -8.38
C GLY A 270 -14.92 -7.34 -8.40
N PHE A 271 -13.71 -7.91 -8.57
CA PHE A 271 -12.45 -7.16 -8.56
C PHE A 271 -12.36 -6.13 -9.69
N ASP A 272 -12.84 -6.45 -10.89
CA ASP A 272 -12.87 -5.52 -12.01
C ASP A 272 -13.87 -4.38 -11.75
N LYS A 273 -15.02 -4.72 -11.18
CA LYS A 273 -16.05 -3.71 -10.86
C LYS A 273 -15.56 -2.70 -9.84
N VAL A 274 -14.95 -3.14 -8.73
CA VAL A 274 -14.44 -2.18 -7.72
C VAL A 274 -13.30 -1.33 -8.28
N ARG A 275 -12.47 -1.87 -9.20
CA ARG A 275 -11.44 -1.10 -9.90
C ARG A 275 -12.07 0.01 -10.77
N ASP A 276 -13.04 -0.33 -11.58
CA ASP A 276 -13.70 0.61 -12.49
C ASP A 276 -14.46 1.68 -11.71
N GLU A 277 -15.10 1.31 -10.61
CA GLU A 277 -15.77 2.26 -9.69
C GLU A 277 -14.78 3.16 -8.95
N GLN A 278 -13.61 2.66 -8.58
CA GLN A 278 -12.54 3.49 -8.00
C GLN A 278 -12.08 4.55 -9.00
N GLN A 279 -11.89 4.17 -10.27
CA GLN A 279 -11.54 5.12 -11.33
C GLN A 279 -12.64 6.16 -11.52
N ALA A 280 -13.89 5.72 -11.67
CA ALA A 280 -15.03 6.61 -11.85
C ALA A 280 -15.21 7.61 -10.68
N LEU A 281 -15.05 7.12 -9.43
CA LEU A 281 -15.12 7.98 -8.25
C LEU A 281 -14.00 9.03 -8.24
N GLY A 282 -12.76 8.61 -8.53
CA GLY A 282 -11.60 9.49 -8.60
C GLY A 282 -11.78 10.60 -9.64
N ASP A 283 -12.21 10.24 -10.84
CA ASP A 283 -12.43 11.17 -11.95
C ASP A 283 -13.52 12.21 -11.61
N ARG A 284 -14.63 11.78 -11.01
CA ARG A 284 -15.71 12.67 -10.59
C ARG A 284 -15.28 13.64 -9.49
N VAL A 285 -14.55 13.16 -8.48
CA VAL A 285 -14.05 14.04 -7.39
C VAL A 285 -13.04 15.06 -7.96
N ARG A 286 -12.16 14.65 -8.86
CA ARG A 286 -11.22 15.58 -9.50
C ARG A 286 -11.92 16.62 -10.36
N ALA A 287 -12.90 16.20 -11.18
CA ALA A 287 -13.69 17.12 -11.98
C ALA A 287 -14.41 18.16 -11.12
N MET A 288 -15.01 17.74 -10.01
CA MET A 288 -15.65 18.61 -9.03
C MET A 288 -14.67 19.64 -8.45
N LEU A 289 -13.50 19.20 -7.96
CA LEU A 289 -12.47 20.09 -7.38
C LEU A 289 -11.95 21.08 -8.42
N THR A 290 -11.65 20.61 -9.64
CA THR A 290 -11.19 21.45 -10.76
C THR A 290 -12.25 22.48 -11.15
N GLY A 291 -13.53 22.08 -11.20
CA GLY A 291 -14.66 22.97 -11.47
C GLY A 291 -14.81 24.10 -10.43
N LYS A 292 -14.36 23.86 -9.19
CA LYS A 292 -14.30 24.86 -8.10
C LYS A 292 -12.96 25.64 -8.08
N GLY A 293 -12.08 25.48 -9.09
CA GLY A 293 -10.80 26.17 -9.19
C GLY A 293 -9.70 25.64 -8.27
N ILE A 294 -9.90 24.48 -7.64
CA ILE A 294 -8.93 23.87 -6.70
C ILE A 294 -7.91 23.08 -7.52
N LYS A 295 -6.62 23.42 -7.38
CA LYS A 295 -5.53 22.81 -8.15
C LYS A 295 -5.07 21.48 -7.56
N SER A 296 -4.85 20.50 -8.44
CA SER A 296 -4.26 19.20 -8.09
C SER A 296 -2.75 19.31 -7.87
N VAL A 297 -2.21 18.57 -6.92
CA VAL A 297 -0.75 18.39 -6.75
C VAL A 297 -0.20 17.42 -7.81
N ALA A 298 -0.91 16.33 -8.10
CA ALA A 298 -0.49 15.40 -9.14
C ALA A 298 -0.72 16.01 -10.55
N ALA A 299 0.30 15.94 -11.39
CA ALA A 299 0.22 16.36 -12.80
C ALA A 299 -0.71 15.45 -13.60
N ALA A 300 -1.26 16.00 -14.70
CA ALA A 300 -2.08 15.23 -15.64
C ALA A 300 -1.31 13.99 -16.14
N GLY A 301 -2.01 12.86 -16.25
CA GLY A 301 -1.43 11.56 -16.59
C GLY A 301 -0.85 10.77 -15.41
N PHE A 302 -0.67 11.42 -14.23
CA PHE A 302 -0.16 10.79 -13.03
C PHE A 302 -1.10 10.93 -11.82
N GLN A 303 -2.37 11.07 -12.05
CA GLN A 303 -3.38 11.33 -11.01
C GLN A 303 -4.00 10.04 -10.50
N ALA A 304 -3.73 9.69 -9.24
CA ALA A 304 -4.29 8.50 -8.60
C ALA A 304 -5.80 8.63 -8.34
N PRO A 305 -6.63 7.64 -8.67
CA PRO A 305 -8.09 7.73 -8.44
C PRO A 305 -8.50 7.50 -7.00
N GLY A 306 -7.68 6.81 -6.19
CA GLY A 306 -7.97 6.50 -4.78
C GLY A 306 -7.52 7.57 -3.78
N VAL A 307 -6.65 8.49 -4.22
CA VAL A 307 -6.11 9.57 -3.39
C VAL A 307 -6.07 10.87 -4.18
N VAL A 308 -6.82 11.86 -3.74
CA VAL A 308 -6.83 13.18 -4.35
C VAL A 308 -6.15 14.17 -3.41
N VAL A 309 -5.08 14.80 -3.89
CA VAL A 309 -4.33 15.81 -3.16
C VAL A 309 -4.42 17.13 -3.88
N SER A 310 -4.83 18.16 -3.14
CA SER A 310 -5.11 19.46 -3.69
C SER A 310 -4.45 20.58 -2.87
N TYR A 311 -4.10 21.67 -3.54
CA TYR A 311 -3.57 22.85 -2.90
C TYR A 311 -4.64 23.62 -2.12
N THR A 312 -4.23 24.29 -1.06
CA THR A 312 -5.04 25.25 -0.30
C THR A 312 -4.16 26.35 0.29
N ASP A 313 -4.71 27.53 0.44
CA ASP A 313 -4.07 28.63 1.18
C ASP A 313 -4.64 28.77 2.59
N ASP A 314 -5.63 27.95 2.94
CA ASP A 314 -6.33 27.96 4.22
C ASP A 314 -5.76 26.90 5.16
N ALA A 315 -5.25 27.33 6.33
CA ALA A 315 -4.64 26.46 7.33
C ALA A 315 -5.66 25.48 7.97
N ASP A 316 -6.92 25.88 8.11
CA ASP A 316 -7.98 25.05 8.68
C ASP A 316 -8.50 24.02 7.65
N ILE A 317 -8.42 24.30 6.35
CA ILE A 317 -8.60 23.30 5.29
C ILE A 317 -7.43 22.32 5.27
N LYS A 318 -6.19 22.82 5.32
CA LYS A 318 -4.97 21.99 5.39
C LYS A 318 -5.02 20.98 6.51
N SER A 319 -5.42 21.40 7.70
CA SER A 319 -5.51 20.54 8.89
C SER A 319 -6.71 19.59 8.87
N GLY A 320 -7.68 19.82 7.99
CA GLY A 320 -8.98 19.11 7.97
C GLY A 320 -10.01 19.64 8.96
N LYS A 321 -9.70 20.66 9.74
CA LYS A 321 -10.59 21.19 10.79
C LYS A 321 -11.92 21.72 10.23
N LYS A 322 -11.89 22.48 9.13
CA LYS A 322 -13.12 22.95 8.47
C LYS A 322 -13.99 21.78 8.02
N PHE A 323 -13.42 20.74 7.41
CA PHE A 323 -14.16 19.54 7.02
C PHE A 323 -14.76 18.81 8.23
N ALA A 324 -14.01 18.70 9.33
CA ALA A 324 -14.49 18.07 10.56
C ALA A 324 -15.70 18.80 11.16
N ASN A 325 -15.74 20.13 11.07
CA ASN A 325 -16.89 20.94 11.51
C ASN A 325 -18.17 20.66 10.68
N HIS A 326 -18.01 20.14 9.47
CA HIS A 326 -19.09 19.70 8.57
C HIS A 326 -19.25 18.17 8.53
N GLY A 327 -18.71 17.45 9.52
CA GLY A 327 -18.89 16.01 9.70
C GLY A 327 -18.01 15.11 8.81
N LEU A 328 -17.02 15.66 8.11
CA LEU A 328 -16.12 14.89 7.24
C LEU A 328 -14.71 14.79 7.82
N GLN A 329 -14.21 13.56 7.93
CA GLN A 329 -12.82 13.29 8.26
C GLN A 329 -11.98 13.23 6.99
N ILE A 330 -11.13 14.23 6.75
CA ILE A 330 -10.10 14.19 5.69
C ILE A 330 -8.71 14.04 6.29
N ALA A 331 -7.70 13.88 5.44
CA ALA A 331 -6.31 13.85 5.89
C ALA A 331 -5.62 15.21 5.71
N ALA A 332 -4.91 15.65 6.73
CA ALA A 332 -4.10 16.86 6.66
C ALA A 332 -3.03 16.76 5.57
N GLY A 333 -2.70 17.88 4.93
CA GLY A 333 -1.57 17.99 4.02
C GLY A 333 -0.24 17.79 4.74
N VAL A 334 0.70 17.13 4.07
CA VAL A 334 2.06 16.86 4.56
C VAL A 334 3.08 17.29 3.51
N PRO A 335 4.36 17.53 3.87
CA PRO A 335 5.39 17.81 2.87
C PRO A 335 5.61 16.63 1.92
N LEU A 336 6.27 16.86 0.79
CA LEU A 336 6.62 15.81 -0.17
C LEU A 336 8.01 15.21 0.12
N GLN A 337 8.95 16.01 0.62
CA GLN A 337 10.37 15.69 0.66
C GLN A 337 10.98 15.55 -0.75
N CYS A 338 10.48 16.38 -1.67
CA CYS A 338 10.86 16.46 -3.07
C CYS A 338 11.30 17.88 -3.45
N ASP A 339 11.93 18.59 -2.51
CA ASP A 339 12.46 19.96 -2.66
C ASP A 339 11.35 20.99 -2.97
N GLU A 340 10.13 20.73 -2.48
CA GLU A 340 9.00 21.66 -2.57
C GLU A 340 9.25 22.95 -1.77
N PRO A 341 8.66 24.09 -2.18
CA PRO A 341 8.83 25.36 -1.48
C PRO A 341 8.28 25.31 -0.05
N ALA A 342 8.83 26.16 0.83
CA ALA A 342 8.49 26.17 2.26
C ALA A 342 7.00 26.48 2.54
N ASP A 343 6.31 27.16 1.62
CA ASP A 343 4.89 27.48 1.69
C ASP A 343 3.99 26.44 1.01
N PHE A 344 4.53 25.25 0.66
CA PHE A 344 3.76 24.13 0.13
C PHE A 344 2.67 23.72 1.11
N GLN A 345 1.42 23.89 0.70
CA GLN A 345 0.26 23.63 1.57
C GLN A 345 -0.86 22.96 0.81
N THR A 346 -1.32 21.81 1.34
CA THR A 346 -2.27 20.92 0.67
C THR A 346 -3.25 20.31 1.66
N PHE A 347 -4.28 19.66 1.15
CA PHE A 347 -5.15 18.73 1.88
C PHE A 347 -5.35 17.47 1.04
N ARG A 348 -5.79 16.38 1.69
CA ARG A 348 -5.85 15.07 1.06
C ARG A 348 -7.21 14.42 1.28
N ILE A 349 -7.82 13.92 0.21
CA ILE A 349 -9.07 13.18 0.22
C ILE A 349 -8.79 11.73 -0.14
N GLY A 350 -9.10 10.78 0.77
CA GLY A 350 -9.01 9.35 0.54
C GLY A 350 -10.36 8.81 0.07
N LEU A 351 -10.36 8.12 -1.06
CA LEU A 351 -11.55 7.55 -1.69
C LEU A 351 -11.59 6.02 -1.57
N PHE A 352 -10.94 5.48 -0.54
CA PHE A 352 -10.94 4.06 -0.22
C PHE A 352 -12.24 3.63 0.47
N GLY A 353 -12.57 2.35 0.33
CA GLY A 353 -13.64 1.70 1.05
C GLY A 353 -14.82 1.32 0.16
N LEU A 354 -15.31 0.08 0.31
CA LEU A 354 -16.42 -0.46 -0.46
C LEU A 354 -17.68 0.38 -0.34
N GLU A 355 -17.94 1.00 0.83
CA GLU A 355 -19.10 1.84 1.07
C GLU A 355 -19.14 3.09 0.18
N LYS A 356 -17.96 3.61 -0.22
CA LYS A 356 -17.84 4.73 -1.16
C LYS A 356 -18.03 4.26 -2.60
N LEU A 357 -17.46 3.10 -2.94
CA LEU A 357 -17.53 2.52 -4.28
C LEU A 357 -18.94 2.02 -4.61
N HIS A 358 -19.63 1.39 -3.65
CA HIS A 358 -20.99 0.92 -3.82
C HIS A 358 -22.01 2.05 -4.10
N ASN A 359 -21.67 3.30 -3.76
CA ASN A 359 -22.56 4.43 -4.00
C ASN A 359 -21.76 5.72 -4.29
N ILE A 360 -21.22 5.78 -5.50
CA ILE A 360 -20.41 6.91 -6.00
C ILE A 360 -21.21 8.22 -5.93
N GLU A 361 -22.48 8.19 -6.31
CA GLU A 361 -23.35 9.39 -6.30
C GLU A 361 -23.44 10.01 -4.91
N ARG A 362 -23.79 9.21 -3.90
CA ARG A 362 -23.84 9.65 -2.50
C ARG A 362 -22.47 10.16 -2.04
N THR A 363 -21.39 9.45 -2.38
CA THR A 363 -20.04 9.82 -1.96
C THR A 363 -19.62 11.17 -2.52
N VAL A 364 -19.87 11.41 -3.80
CA VAL A 364 -19.55 12.68 -4.47
C VAL A 364 -20.42 13.81 -3.94
N SER A 365 -21.74 13.62 -3.88
CA SER A 365 -22.67 14.68 -3.41
C SER A 365 -22.42 15.07 -1.96
N THR A 366 -22.11 14.11 -1.08
CA THR A 366 -21.77 14.40 0.32
C THR A 366 -20.49 15.24 0.42
N LEU A 367 -19.46 14.88 -0.37
CA LEU A 367 -18.20 15.62 -0.39
C LEU A 367 -18.40 17.02 -0.99
N GLU A 368 -19.17 17.14 -2.07
CA GLU A 368 -19.46 18.41 -2.73
C GLU A 368 -20.19 19.38 -1.82
N GLN A 369 -21.24 18.93 -1.14
CA GLN A 369 -21.99 19.73 -0.19
C GLN A 369 -21.09 20.25 0.94
N ALA A 370 -20.26 19.39 1.55
CA ALA A 370 -19.34 19.82 2.59
C ALA A 370 -18.27 20.79 2.05
N LEU A 371 -17.79 20.59 0.82
CA LEU A 371 -16.80 21.45 0.20
C LEU A 371 -17.37 22.85 -0.09
N ASP A 372 -18.63 22.96 -0.53
CA ASP A 372 -19.31 24.23 -0.73
C ASP A 372 -19.37 25.03 0.57
N GLU A 373 -19.71 24.40 1.69
CA GLU A 373 -19.74 25.05 3.00
C GLU A 373 -18.34 25.44 3.51
N VAL A 374 -17.34 24.60 3.28
CA VAL A 374 -15.93 24.84 3.65
C VAL A 374 -15.31 26.00 2.86
N MET A 375 -15.70 26.20 1.62
CA MET A 375 -15.15 27.24 0.73
C MET A 375 -15.79 28.61 0.91
N VAL A 376 -16.99 28.72 1.49
CA VAL A 376 -17.73 30.00 1.70
C VAL A 376 -17.21 30.75 2.92
N ASN A 377 -16.57 30.09 3.88
CA ASN A 377 -16.07 30.63 5.14
C ASN A 377 -14.53 30.70 5.17
#